data_8adc1e844c838102b7ee744c08381d0c
#
_entry.id   8adc1e844c838102b7ee744c08381d0c
#
_cell.length_a   1.000
_cell.length_b   1.000
_cell.length_c   1.000
_cell.angle_alpha   90.00
_cell.angle_beta   90.00
_cell.angle_gamma   90.00
#
_symmetry.space_group_name_H-M   'P 1'
#
loop_
_entity.id
_entity.type
_entity.pdbx_description
1 polymer ?
#
loop_
_entity_poly.entity_id
_entity_poly.type
_entity_poly.pdbx_seq_one_letter_code
_entity_poly.pdbx_strand_id
1 'polypeptide(L)'
;MAVIKHIANKNSDYGESERYLIFQHNEYTQKPILDEEGHMILREEYYLDGLNCDPFSFASECQELNSYYHKNKNFNEIKSHHYIISFDPKDRDECGLTGERAQQLGLTFAKKNFPGHQALVCTHTDGHNKSGNIHVHIVINSLRKYDIPQEPYMEFDCEAKAGYKHHLSAAYLAHLKQEVMDMCKKEGLHQVDLLTPAERKITEKEYWAQRRGQEKLDKLNLKMKEDGITPKETRYQTEKQFLRDAIDDAASIARSPEEFSKILDEKYHIILKISRNRYSYLHPGRKNFITGRTLGTRYTEDFLLKAFEENTKSRRELKEEILEQQAPNTSTDLPPVPFSDTSAIPAPFIFIKSNLRLVIDLQTCIKAQQSKAYAQKVKLTNLKQMAQTVAYIQEPVSYTHLTLPTN
;
A
#
# COMPACT_ATOMS: atom_id res chain seq x y z
N MET A 1 2.75 -1.42 -13.43
CA MET A 1 2.44 -0.04 -12.98
C MET A 1 3.74 0.75 -12.92
N ALA A 2 3.89 1.76 -13.76
CA ALA A 2 5.07 2.61 -13.71
C ALA A 2 5.05 3.48 -12.45
N VAL A 3 6.14 3.48 -11.70
CA VAL A 3 6.31 4.29 -10.48
C VAL A 3 7.67 4.98 -10.50
N ILE A 4 7.76 6.17 -9.88
CA ILE A 4 9.03 6.86 -9.67
C ILE A 4 9.37 6.90 -8.19
N LYS A 5 10.59 6.50 -7.83
CA LYS A 5 11.16 6.57 -6.49
C LYS A 5 12.35 7.53 -6.49
N HIS A 6 12.55 8.26 -5.41
CA HIS A 6 13.70 9.14 -5.19
C HIS A 6 14.44 8.74 -3.90
N ILE A 7 15.77 8.72 -3.99
CA ILE A 7 16.68 8.45 -2.87
C ILE A 7 17.74 9.56 -2.88
N ALA A 8 17.84 10.29 -1.78
CA ALA A 8 18.91 11.25 -1.57
C ALA A 8 20.13 10.54 -0.96
N ASN A 9 21.29 10.63 -1.60
CA ASN A 9 22.50 9.95 -1.16
C ASN A 9 23.53 10.97 -0.60
N LYS A 10 24.05 10.65 0.57
CA LYS A 10 25.09 11.45 1.25
C LYS A 10 26.51 10.87 1.09
N ASN A 11 26.61 9.70 0.48
CA ASN A 11 27.91 9.07 0.24
C ASN A 11 28.76 9.93 -0.70
N SER A 12 30.03 10.14 -0.34
CA SER A 12 31.01 10.86 -1.15
C SER A 12 31.66 9.99 -2.22
N ASP A 13 31.51 8.67 -2.13
CA ASP A 13 31.96 7.74 -3.17
C ASP A 13 30.90 7.63 -4.27
N TYR A 14 31.04 8.42 -5.31
CA TYR A 14 30.17 8.33 -6.49
C TYR A 14 30.35 7.01 -7.26
N GLY A 15 31.53 6.39 -7.15
CA GLY A 15 31.84 5.09 -7.75
C GLY A 15 31.01 3.94 -7.12
N GLU A 16 30.50 4.10 -5.92
CA GLU A 16 29.54 3.13 -5.35
C GLU A 16 28.26 3.06 -6.18
N SER A 17 27.78 4.20 -6.67
CA SER A 17 26.61 4.22 -7.56
C SER A 17 26.90 3.53 -8.90
N GLU A 18 28.09 3.76 -9.49
CA GLU A 18 28.52 3.07 -10.71
C GLU A 18 28.58 1.55 -10.48
N ARG A 19 29.25 1.12 -9.39
CA ARG A 19 29.35 -0.31 -9.03
C ARG A 19 27.97 -0.93 -8.81
N TYR A 20 27.07 -0.24 -8.13
CA TYR A 20 25.70 -0.71 -7.93
C TYR A 20 24.94 -0.94 -9.24
N LEU A 21 25.15 -0.08 -10.23
CA LEU A 21 24.48 -0.15 -11.53
C LEU A 21 25.02 -1.26 -12.41
N ILE A 22 26.33 -1.53 -12.36
CA ILE A 22 27.02 -2.43 -13.29
C ILE A 22 27.13 -3.86 -12.75
N PHE A 23 27.32 -4.02 -11.43
CA PHE A 23 27.57 -5.31 -10.80
C PHE A 23 26.33 -5.85 -10.08
N GLN A 24 26.28 -7.16 -9.91
CA GLN A 24 25.22 -7.82 -9.16
C GLN A 24 25.35 -7.54 -7.66
N HIS A 25 24.23 -7.25 -7.01
CA HIS A 25 24.16 -6.98 -5.56
C HIS A 25 23.11 -7.88 -4.91
N ASN A 26 23.43 -8.31 -3.70
CA ASN A 26 22.45 -9.00 -2.87
C ASN A 26 21.37 -7.99 -2.39
N GLU A 27 20.14 -8.25 -2.70
CA GLU A 27 19.01 -7.35 -2.45
C GLU A 27 18.75 -7.07 -0.96
N TYR A 28 19.07 -8.03 -0.09
CA TYR A 28 18.85 -7.93 1.35
C TYR A 28 19.97 -7.17 2.07
N THR A 29 21.22 -7.47 1.68
CA THR A 29 22.40 -6.90 2.34
C THR A 29 22.94 -5.67 1.65
N GLN A 30 22.50 -5.40 0.41
CA GLN A 30 23.00 -4.32 -0.48
C GLN A 30 24.51 -4.45 -0.77
N LYS A 31 25.09 -5.62 -0.52
CA LYS A 31 26.50 -5.89 -0.79
C LYS A 31 26.68 -6.49 -2.17
N PRO A 32 27.79 -6.22 -2.86
CA PRO A 32 28.10 -6.86 -4.13
C PRO A 32 28.20 -8.38 -3.97
N ILE A 33 27.79 -9.09 -5.00
CA ILE A 33 27.98 -10.55 -5.11
C ILE A 33 29.37 -10.77 -5.69
N LEU A 34 30.14 -11.62 -5.05
CA LEU A 34 31.51 -11.94 -5.46
C LEU A 34 31.55 -13.35 -6.03
N ASP A 35 32.46 -13.58 -6.99
CA ASP A 35 32.83 -14.90 -7.48
C ASP A 35 33.75 -15.65 -6.50
N GLU A 36 34.22 -16.83 -6.88
CA GLU A 36 35.11 -17.67 -6.07
C GLU A 36 36.50 -17.02 -5.84
N GLU A 37 36.89 -16.09 -6.71
CA GLU A 37 38.15 -15.37 -6.66
C GLU A 37 38.04 -14.02 -5.90
N GLY A 38 36.83 -13.64 -5.49
CA GLY A 38 36.54 -12.41 -4.75
C GLY A 38 36.32 -11.18 -5.63
N HIS A 39 36.13 -11.34 -6.93
CA HIS A 39 35.78 -10.26 -7.84
C HIS A 39 34.26 -10.05 -7.89
N MET A 40 33.85 -8.80 -8.14
CA MET A 40 32.43 -8.48 -8.32
C MET A 40 31.89 -9.05 -9.64
N ILE A 41 30.74 -9.69 -9.58
CA ILE A 41 30.09 -10.30 -10.75
C ILE A 41 29.32 -9.24 -11.52
N LEU A 42 29.63 -9.09 -12.82
CA LEU A 42 28.88 -8.22 -13.72
C LEU A 42 27.43 -8.69 -13.86
N ARG A 43 26.51 -7.74 -14.07
CA ARG A 43 25.14 -8.06 -14.47
C ARG A 43 25.13 -8.68 -15.87
N GLU A 44 24.23 -9.64 -16.08
CA GLU A 44 24.09 -10.32 -17.37
C GLU A 44 23.58 -9.35 -18.45
N GLU A 45 22.64 -8.48 -18.07
CA GLU A 45 22.05 -7.49 -18.97
C GLU A 45 21.87 -6.16 -18.25
N TYR A 46 22.46 -5.11 -18.80
CA TYR A 46 22.23 -3.72 -18.39
C TYR A 46 22.51 -2.78 -19.53
N TYR A 47 21.88 -1.62 -19.53
CA TYR A 47 22.09 -0.55 -20.50
C TYR A 47 22.55 0.68 -19.73
N LEU A 48 23.69 1.29 -20.14
CA LEU A 48 24.29 2.40 -19.40
C LEU A 48 24.64 3.53 -20.35
N ASP A 49 24.18 4.74 -20.02
CA ASP A 49 24.50 5.99 -20.72
C ASP A 49 24.81 7.11 -19.72
N GLY A 50 25.59 8.09 -20.19
CA GLY A 50 25.90 9.34 -19.50
C GLY A 50 25.08 10.52 -20.04
N LEU A 51 24.64 11.40 -19.15
CA LEU A 51 24.14 12.73 -19.50
C LEU A 51 25.12 13.78 -18.98
N ASN A 52 25.65 14.63 -19.85
CA ASN A 52 26.63 15.67 -19.52
C ASN A 52 27.92 15.15 -18.86
N CYS A 53 28.22 13.86 -18.97
CA CYS A 53 29.42 13.19 -18.49
C CYS A 53 29.68 11.91 -19.30
N ASP A 54 30.88 11.39 -19.23
CA ASP A 54 31.17 10.03 -19.64
C ASP A 54 30.69 9.06 -18.56
N PRO A 55 29.94 7.98 -18.89
CA PRO A 55 29.35 7.06 -17.90
C PRO A 55 30.43 6.33 -17.07
N PHE A 56 31.64 6.13 -17.61
CA PHE A 56 32.75 5.46 -16.91
C PHE A 56 33.66 6.42 -16.14
N SER A 57 33.43 7.72 -16.28
CA SER A 57 34.16 8.79 -15.58
C SER A 57 33.26 9.62 -14.68
N PHE A 58 31.99 9.21 -14.48
CA PHE A 58 30.99 9.96 -13.72
C PHE A 58 31.48 10.34 -12.32
N ALA A 59 32.12 9.40 -11.61
CA ALA A 59 32.61 9.63 -10.25
C ALA A 59 33.68 10.73 -10.22
N SER A 60 34.69 10.67 -11.09
CA SER A 60 35.78 11.67 -11.16
C SER A 60 35.26 13.03 -11.61
N GLU A 61 34.41 13.07 -12.64
CA GLU A 61 33.81 14.32 -13.12
C GLU A 61 32.92 15.00 -12.06
N CYS A 62 32.16 14.23 -11.29
CA CYS A 62 31.39 14.76 -10.16
C CYS A 62 32.28 15.34 -9.05
N GLN A 63 33.39 14.67 -8.73
CA GLN A 63 34.35 15.15 -7.76
C GLN A 63 35.07 16.44 -8.22
N GLU A 64 35.43 16.52 -9.49
CA GLU A 64 36.00 17.72 -10.08
C GLU A 64 35.04 18.90 -10.01
N LEU A 65 33.79 18.71 -10.42
CA LEU A 65 32.74 19.74 -10.34
C LEU A 65 32.51 20.22 -8.90
N ASN A 66 32.44 19.30 -7.96
CA ASN A 66 32.28 19.62 -6.54
C ASN A 66 33.46 20.40 -5.98
N SER A 67 34.66 20.04 -6.40
CA SER A 67 35.90 20.72 -6.02
C SER A 67 35.98 22.14 -6.61
N TYR A 68 35.60 22.29 -7.87
CA TYR A 68 35.57 23.60 -8.56
C TYR A 68 34.61 24.59 -7.85
N TYR A 69 33.41 24.15 -7.47
CA TYR A 69 32.44 24.99 -6.77
C TYR A 69 32.60 24.97 -5.24
N HIS A 70 33.59 24.27 -4.69
CA HIS A 70 33.83 24.12 -3.26
C HIS A 70 32.61 23.60 -2.48
N LYS A 71 31.82 22.74 -3.08
CA LYS A 71 30.56 22.16 -2.52
C LYS A 71 30.75 20.68 -2.13
N ASN A 72 29.75 20.13 -1.46
CA ASN A 72 29.68 18.71 -1.08
C ASN A 72 30.79 18.20 -0.17
N LYS A 73 31.43 19.10 0.61
CA LYS A 73 32.52 18.79 1.53
C LYS A 73 32.06 18.13 2.82
N ASN A 74 30.88 18.51 3.35
CA ASN A 74 30.39 18.05 4.63
C ASN A 74 29.72 16.68 4.53
N PHE A 75 29.90 15.83 5.54
CA PHE A 75 29.31 14.49 5.58
C PHE A 75 27.76 14.49 5.45
N ASN A 76 27.10 15.48 6.04
CA ASN A 76 25.63 15.53 6.06
C ASN A 76 24.98 16.08 4.78
N GLU A 77 25.79 16.59 3.85
CA GLU A 77 25.27 17.13 2.59
C GLU A 77 24.86 16.01 1.64
N ILE A 78 23.74 16.23 0.93
CA ILE A 78 23.32 15.36 -0.19
C ILE A 78 24.30 15.60 -1.35
N LYS A 79 24.90 14.54 -1.84
CA LYS A 79 25.91 14.53 -2.89
C LYS A 79 25.37 14.07 -4.24
N SER A 80 24.44 13.14 -4.21
CA SER A 80 23.76 12.68 -5.41
C SER A 80 22.28 12.38 -5.12
N HIS A 81 21.48 12.39 -6.18
CA HIS A 81 20.08 11.98 -6.12
C HIS A 81 19.89 10.81 -7.08
N HIS A 82 19.27 9.76 -6.59
CA HIS A 82 18.99 8.56 -7.34
C HIS A 82 17.48 8.44 -7.56
N TYR A 83 17.07 8.52 -8.80
CA TYR A 83 15.70 8.31 -9.24
C TYR A 83 15.60 6.93 -9.86
N ILE A 84 14.51 6.23 -9.59
CA ILE A 84 14.24 4.90 -10.14
C ILE A 84 12.84 4.93 -10.74
N ILE A 85 12.76 4.71 -12.05
CA ILE A 85 11.49 4.53 -12.76
C ILE A 85 11.33 3.03 -12.96
N SER A 86 10.33 2.43 -12.31
CA SER A 86 10.06 0.99 -12.40
C SER A 86 8.76 0.76 -13.17
N PHE A 87 8.82 -0.04 -14.22
CA PHE A 87 7.68 -0.39 -15.07
C PHE A 87 6.93 -1.63 -14.55
N ASP A 88 5.73 -1.85 -15.02
CA ASP A 88 4.98 -3.07 -14.69
C ASP A 88 5.59 -4.28 -15.44
N PRO A 89 5.66 -5.47 -14.83
CA PRO A 89 5.99 -6.68 -15.59
C PRO A 89 5.13 -6.90 -16.83
N LYS A 90 3.87 -6.48 -16.77
CA LYS A 90 2.95 -6.53 -17.89
C LYS A 90 3.38 -5.65 -19.07
N ASP A 91 4.12 -4.56 -18.82
CA ASP A 91 4.60 -3.70 -19.89
C ASP A 91 5.56 -4.47 -20.82
N ARG A 92 6.36 -5.39 -20.28
CA ARG A 92 7.18 -6.31 -21.06
C ARG A 92 6.30 -7.34 -21.80
N ASP A 93 5.37 -7.97 -21.09
CA ASP A 93 4.64 -9.14 -21.59
C ASP A 93 3.49 -8.76 -22.52
N GLU A 94 2.81 -7.62 -22.27
CA GLU A 94 1.61 -7.17 -23.01
C GLU A 94 1.90 -6.00 -23.97
N CYS A 95 2.85 -5.12 -23.61
CA CYS A 95 3.17 -3.90 -24.39
C CYS A 95 4.50 -4.02 -25.16
N GLY A 96 5.25 -5.11 -25.00
CA GLY A 96 6.50 -5.34 -25.69
C GLY A 96 7.64 -4.40 -25.27
N LEU A 97 7.63 -3.89 -24.04
CA LEU A 97 8.70 -3.04 -23.52
C LEU A 97 9.99 -3.86 -23.38
N THR A 98 11.05 -3.43 -24.07
CA THR A 98 12.40 -4.01 -23.97
C THR A 98 13.29 -3.16 -23.08
N GLY A 99 14.41 -3.74 -22.62
CA GLY A 99 15.43 -3.01 -21.83
C GLY A 99 15.99 -1.82 -22.63
N GLU A 100 16.24 -1.99 -23.92
CA GLU A 100 16.72 -0.91 -24.81
C GLU A 100 15.70 0.23 -24.92
N ARG A 101 14.41 -0.10 -25.11
CA ARG A 101 13.35 0.93 -25.17
C ARG A 101 13.22 1.66 -23.86
N ALA A 102 13.27 0.97 -22.73
CA ALA A 102 13.25 1.56 -21.41
C ALA A 102 14.44 2.50 -21.17
N GLN A 103 15.64 2.13 -21.66
CA GLN A 103 16.83 2.98 -21.61
C GLN A 103 16.62 4.28 -22.40
N GLN A 104 16.07 4.21 -23.60
CA GLN A 104 15.75 5.40 -24.41
C GLN A 104 14.74 6.31 -23.72
N LEU A 105 13.72 5.73 -23.09
CA LEU A 105 12.72 6.47 -22.29
C LEU A 105 13.37 7.14 -21.08
N GLY A 106 14.23 6.42 -20.36
CA GLY A 106 14.98 6.95 -19.22
C GLY A 106 15.92 8.09 -19.61
N LEU A 107 16.64 7.96 -20.72
CA LEU A 107 17.49 9.04 -21.25
C LEU A 107 16.68 10.27 -21.65
N THR A 108 15.56 10.07 -22.34
CA THR A 108 14.66 11.17 -22.72
C THR A 108 14.12 11.88 -21.49
N PHE A 109 13.69 11.12 -20.50
CA PHE A 109 13.24 11.66 -19.22
C PHE A 109 14.34 12.43 -18.49
N ALA A 110 15.57 11.88 -18.43
CA ALA A 110 16.70 12.53 -17.77
C ALA A 110 17.10 13.83 -18.48
N LYS A 111 17.16 13.83 -19.81
CA LYS A 111 17.45 15.02 -20.63
C LYS A 111 16.42 16.14 -20.41
N LYS A 112 15.16 15.78 -20.30
CA LYS A 112 14.07 16.76 -20.09
C LYS A 112 14.07 17.31 -18.66
N ASN A 113 14.23 16.46 -17.67
CA ASN A 113 14.00 16.83 -16.27
C ASN A 113 15.28 17.20 -15.50
N PHE A 114 16.47 16.78 -15.96
CA PHE A 114 17.75 17.08 -15.32
C PHE A 114 18.79 17.63 -16.31
N PRO A 115 18.44 18.54 -17.24
CA PRO A 115 19.27 18.91 -18.38
C PRO A 115 20.64 19.49 -18.00
N GLY A 116 20.71 20.16 -16.87
CA GLY A 116 21.97 20.80 -16.43
C GLY A 116 22.83 19.96 -15.50
N HIS A 117 22.38 18.74 -15.13
CA HIS A 117 23.15 17.86 -14.24
C HIS A 117 23.98 16.83 -15.00
N GLN A 118 25.08 16.39 -14.39
CA GLN A 118 25.72 15.13 -14.76
C GLN A 118 24.84 13.99 -14.27
N ALA A 119 24.58 13.00 -15.10
CA ALA A 119 23.77 11.85 -14.71
C ALA A 119 24.27 10.55 -15.34
N LEU A 120 24.13 9.45 -14.59
CA LEU A 120 24.12 8.09 -15.12
C LEU A 120 22.68 7.66 -15.33
N VAL A 121 22.39 7.09 -16.49
CA VAL A 121 21.11 6.44 -16.79
C VAL A 121 21.38 4.98 -17.07
N CYS A 122 20.83 4.10 -16.25
CA CYS A 122 21.08 2.67 -16.38
C CYS A 122 19.77 1.88 -16.26
N THR A 123 19.52 1.00 -17.21
CA THR A 123 18.34 0.13 -17.19
C THR A 123 18.75 -1.29 -16.82
N HIS A 124 17.97 -1.88 -15.90
CA HIS A 124 18.05 -3.28 -15.53
C HIS A 124 16.75 -4.00 -15.94
N THR A 125 16.89 -5.26 -16.34
CA THR A 125 15.77 -6.12 -16.79
C THR A 125 15.46 -7.25 -15.81
N ASP A 126 16.32 -7.47 -14.82
CA ASP A 126 16.21 -8.57 -13.85
C ASP A 126 15.15 -8.37 -12.77
N GLY A 127 14.82 -7.11 -12.46
CA GLY A 127 13.86 -6.76 -11.42
C GLY A 127 14.26 -7.22 -10.01
N HIS A 128 13.61 -6.65 -9.00
CA HIS A 128 13.81 -7.06 -7.61
C HIS A 128 13.23 -8.46 -7.37
N ASN A 129 13.97 -9.35 -6.71
CA ASN A 129 13.60 -10.76 -6.48
C ASN A 129 13.32 -11.56 -7.78
N LYS A 130 14.03 -11.29 -8.86
CA LYS A 130 13.80 -11.90 -10.17
C LYS A 130 12.35 -11.73 -10.65
N SER A 131 11.73 -10.60 -10.29
CA SER A 131 10.36 -10.27 -10.69
C SER A 131 10.23 -9.98 -12.19
N GLY A 132 11.36 -9.77 -12.87
CA GLY A 132 11.40 -9.42 -14.28
C GLY A 132 10.91 -7.99 -14.60
N ASN A 133 10.78 -7.14 -13.57
CA ASN A 133 10.44 -5.73 -13.78
C ASN A 133 11.59 -5.00 -14.43
N ILE A 134 11.34 -4.38 -15.56
CA ILE A 134 12.28 -3.45 -16.16
C ILE A 134 12.26 -2.16 -15.33
N HIS A 135 13.44 -1.67 -14.96
CA HIS A 135 13.56 -0.42 -14.22
C HIS A 135 14.77 0.40 -14.64
N VAL A 136 14.58 1.71 -14.70
CA VAL A 136 15.59 2.66 -15.09
C VAL A 136 16.07 3.41 -13.85
N HIS A 137 17.37 3.37 -13.62
CA HIS A 137 18.07 4.15 -12.62
C HIS A 137 18.59 5.43 -13.26
N ILE A 138 18.36 6.58 -12.64
CA ILE A 138 18.90 7.87 -13.02
C ILE A 138 19.61 8.44 -11.80
N VAL A 139 20.93 8.43 -11.81
CA VAL A 139 21.75 8.96 -10.71
C VAL A 139 22.34 10.30 -11.16
N ILE A 140 21.93 11.40 -10.53
CA ILE A 140 22.43 12.74 -10.84
C ILE A 140 23.40 13.23 -9.77
N ASN A 141 24.42 13.98 -10.18
CA ASN A 141 25.19 14.81 -9.25
C ASN A 141 24.26 15.86 -8.63
N SER A 142 24.35 16.08 -7.32
CA SER A 142 23.54 17.12 -6.67
C SER A 142 23.85 18.53 -7.19
N LEU A 143 25.04 18.78 -7.72
CA LEU A 143 25.39 20.06 -8.34
C LEU A 143 25.00 20.09 -9.82
N ARG A 144 24.50 21.24 -10.24
CA ARG A 144 24.26 21.53 -11.65
C ARG A 144 25.58 21.89 -12.33
N LYS A 145 25.84 21.26 -13.48
CA LYS A 145 27.06 21.50 -14.28
C LYS A 145 26.91 22.71 -15.21
N TYR A 146 25.71 22.89 -15.80
CA TYR A 146 25.45 23.95 -16.78
C TYR A 146 24.24 24.80 -16.35
N ASP A 147 24.26 26.08 -16.71
CA ASP A 147 23.09 26.95 -16.62
C ASP A 147 21.96 26.41 -17.52
N ILE A 148 20.74 26.50 -17.07
CA ILE A 148 19.57 26.19 -17.86
C ILE A 148 18.51 27.31 -17.73
N PRO A 149 17.53 27.38 -18.62
CA PRO A 149 16.35 28.23 -18.39
C PRO A 149 15.67 27.86 -17.08
N GLN A 150 15.09 28.86 -16.44
CA GLN A 150 14.26 28.62 -15.25
C GLN A 150 12.97 27.89 -15.64
N GLU A 151 12.66 26.83 -14.91
CA GLU A 151 11.48 26.01 -15.13
C GLU A 151 10.38 26.35 -14.09
N PRO A 152 9.09 26.19 -14.43
CA PRO A 152 7.97 26.57 -13.55
C PRO A 152 7.93 25.85 -12.19
N TYR A 153 8.56 24.69 -12.07
CA TYR A 153 8.64 23.91 -10.83
C TYR A 153 9.81 24.33 -9.91
N MET A 154 10.68 25.24 -10.36
CA MET A 154 11.77 25.79 -9.55
C MET A 154 11.25 26.90 -8.64
N GLU A 155 11.60 26.81 -7.36
CA GLU A 155 11.18 27.79 -6.36
C GLU A 155 12.09 29.05 -6.36
N PHE A 156 13.36 28.87 -6.74
CA PHE A 156 14.36 29.95 -6.69
C PHE A 156 15.12 30.06 -8.02
N ASP A 157 15.41 31.30 -8.45
CA ASP A 157 16.14 31.58 -9.68
C ASP A 157 17.53 30.94 -9.72
N CYS A 158 18.17 30.78 -8.56
CA CYS A 158 19.48 30.17 -8.46
C CYS A 158 19.48 28.66 -8.75
N GLU A 159 18.33 28.00 -8.70
CA GLU A 159 18.22 26.56 -9.01
C GLU A 159 18.55 26.27 -10.49
N ALA A 160 18.41 27.25 -11.37
CA ALA A 160 18.72 27.14 -12.79
C ALA A 160 20.23 27.34 -13.10
N LYS A 161 21.05 27.73 -12.11
CA LYS A 161 22.45 28.10 -12.31
C LYS A 161 23.40 26.96 -12.00
N ALA A 162 24.51 26.92 -12.75
CA ALA A 162 25.64 26.02 -12.50
C ALA A 162 26.20 26.21 -11.08
N GLY A 163 26.67 25.14 -10.46
CA GLY A 163 27.18 25.13 -9.08
C GLY A 163 26.15 25.17 -8.00
N TYR A 164 24.83 25.27 -8.32
CA TYR A 164 23.76 25.16 -7.34
C TYR A 164 23.29 23.73 -7.20
N LYS A 165 22.85 23.40 -5.99
CA LYS A 165 22.36 22.06 -5.66
C LYS A 165 20.97 21.82 -6.20
N HIS A 166 20.73 20.61 -6.63
CA HIS A 166 19.39 20.13 -6.95
C HIS A 166 18.47 20.24 -5.73
N HIS A 167 17.37 20.96 -5.89
CA HIS A 167 16.33 21.15 -4.88
C HIS A 167 15.05 20.43 -5.33
N LEU A 168 14.73 19.34 -4.65
CA LEU A 168 13.50 18.58 -4.90
C LEU A 168 12.37 19.10 -4.04
N SER A 169 11.68 20.13 -4.51
CA SER A 169 10.46 20.65 -3.89
C SER A 169 9.27 19.69 -4.09
N ALA A 170 8.16 19.94 -3.38
CA ALA A 170 6.92 19.19 -3.58
C ALA A 170 6.36 19.38 -4.99
N ALA A 171 6.47 20.61 -5.53
CA ALA A 171 6.05 20.93 -6.90
C ALA A 171 6.90 20.18 -7.93
N TYR A 172 8.21 20.15 -7.73
CA TYR A 172 9.10 19.43 -8.64
C TYR A 172 8.84 17.92 -8.60
N LEU A 173 8.64 17.33 -7.42
CA LEU A 173 8.29 15.92 -7.31
C LEU A 173 6.94 15.60 -7.99
N ALA A 174 5.96 16.49 -7.88
CA ALA A 174 4.67 16.35 -8.57
C ALA A 174 4.86 16.42 -10.10
N HIS A 175 5.69 17.36 -10.59
CA HIS A 175 6.06 17.46 -11.99
C HIS A 175 6.72 16.16 -12.50
N LEU A 176 7.71 15.61 -11.80
CA LEU A 176 8.37 14.36 -12.20
C LEU A 176 7.39 13.18 -12.25
N LYS A 177 6.44 13.11 -11.33
CA LYS A 177 5.38 12.09 -11.35
C LYS A 177 4.46 12.23 -12.56
N GLN A 178 4.06 13.48 -12.88
CA GLN A 178 3.24 13.77 -14.06
C GLN A 178 3.97 13.36 -15.33
N GLU A 179 5.26 13.70 -15.46
CA GLU A 179 6.10 13.35 -16.61
C GLU A 179 6.21 11.83 -16.81
N VAL A 180 6.31 11.04 -15.74
CA VAL A 180 6.28 9.56 -15.84
C VAL A 180 4.92 9.08 -16.34
N MET A 181 3.82 9.63 -15.83
CA MET A 181 2.48 9.26 -16.29
C MET A 181 2.26 9.60 -17.76
N ASP A 182 2.68 10.80 -18.19
CA ASP A 182 2.55 11.26 -19.57
C ASP A 182 3.42 10.42 -20.52
N MET A 183 4.63 10.08 -20.10
CA MET A 183 5.52 9.16 -20.82
C MET A 183 4.87 7.80 -21.01
N CYS A 184 4.34 7.19 -19.95
CA CYS A 184 3.68 5.88 -20.03
C CYS A 184 2.43 5.93 -20.91
N LYS A 185 1.62 6.99 -20.79
CA LYS A 185 0.44 7.20 -21.64
C LYS A 185 0.81 7.29 -23.11
N LYS A 186 1.86 8.05 -23.44
CA LYS A 186 2.35 8.23 -24.82
C LYS A 186 2.85 6.92 -25.43
N GLU A 187 3.49 6.09 -24.63
CA GLU A 187 4.05 4.81 -25.06
C GLU A 187 3.05 3.63 -24.95
N GLY A 188 1.82 3.87 -24.50
CA GLY A 188 0.80 2.83 -24.32
C GLY A 188 1.11 1.86 -23.18
N LEU A 189 1.92 2.27 -22.20
CA LEU A 189 2.32 1.45 -21.06
C LEU A 189 1.31 1.55 -19.91
N HIS A 190 1.28 0.54 -19.05
CA HIS A 190 0.43 0.52 -17.87
C HIS A 190 0.85 1.61 -16.87
N GLN A 191 -0.07 2.47 -16.52
CA GLN A 191 0.18 3.55 -15.56
C GLN A 191 -0.81 3.52 -14.41
N VAL A 192 -0.44 4.20 -13.32
CA VAL A 192 -1.31 4.51 -12.17
C VAL A 192 -1.23 5.99 -11.88
N ASP A 193 -2.25 6.51 -11.22
CA ASP A 193 -2.21 7.87 -10.69
C ASP A 193 -1.17 7.95 -9.56
N LEU A 194 -0.07 8.67 -9.84
CA LEU A 194 1.01 8.91 -8.89
C LEU A 194 0.80 10.18 -8.05
N LEU A 195 -0.20 11.01 -8.41
CA LEU A 195 -0.46 12.30 -7.77
C LEU A 195 -1.50 12.19 -6.67
N THR A 196 -2.53 11.38 -6.88
CA THR A 196 -3.55 11.15 -5.86
C THR A 196 -2.96 10.39 -4.67
N PRO A 197 -3.10 10.91 -3.45
CA PRO A 197 -2.62 10.23 -2.26
C PRO A 197 -3.32 8.88 -2.07
N ALA A 198 -2.53 7.84 -1.77
CA ALA A 198 -3.06 6.49 -1.58
C ALA A 198 -4.06 6.44 -0.41
N GLU A 199 -5.22 5.82 -0.64
CA GLU A 199 -6.20 5.54 0.40
C GLU A 199 -5.60 4.72 1.54
N ARG A 200 -4.80 3.72 1.21
CA ARG A 200 -4.08 2.84 2.12
C ARG A 200 -2.58 2.96 1.85
N LYS A 201 -1.87 3.70 2.71
CA LYS A 201 -0.46 4.01 2.51
C LYS A 201 0.43 3.02 3.23
N ILE A 202 1.18 2.22 2.46
CA ILE A 202 2.21 1.31 2.96
C ILE A 202 3.57 1.87 2.55
N THR A 203 4.43 2.20 3.51
CA THR A 203 5.78 2.66 3.22
C THR A 203 6.72 1.48 2.98
N GLU A 204 7.78 1.68 2.21
CA GLU A 204 8.81 0.65 1.97
C GLU A 204 9.38 0.10 3.30
N LYS A 205 9.66 0.97 4.25
CA LYS A 205 10.11 0.58 5.60
C LYS A 205 9.13 -0.38 6.30
N GLU A 206 7.84 -0.12 6.15
CA GLU A 206 6.77 -0.96 6.69
C GLU A 206 6.69 -2.30 5.95
N TYR A 207 6.76 -2.28 4.61
CA TYR A 207 6.80 -3.48 3.78
C TYR A 207 7.93 -4.43 4.19
N TRP A 208 9.15 -3.91 4.32
CA TRP A 208 10.30 -4.71 4.74
C TRP A 208 10.20 -5.17 6.20
N ALA A 209 9.60 -4.36 7.09
CA ALA A 209 9.33 -4.78 8.47
C ALA A 209 8.34 -5.95 8.50
N GLN A 210 7.29 -5.90 7.68
CA GLN A 210 6.32 -6.97 7.51
C GLN A 210 7.00 -8.28 7.04
N ARG A 211 7.82 -8.20 5.99
CA ARG A 211 8.52 -9.39 5.45
C ARG A 211 9.48 -10.01 6.45
N ARG A 212 10.32 -9.20 7.09
CA ARG A 212 11.24 -9.70 8.12
C ARG A 212 10.50 -10.26 9.34
N GLY A 213 9.37 -9.67 9.71
CA GLY A 213 8.53 -10.17 10.79
C GLY A 213 7.89 -11.51 10.42
N GLN A 214 7.38 -11.64 9.20
CA GLN A 214 6.80 -12.89 8.70
C GLN A 214 7.84 -14.02 8.67
N GLU A 215 9.02 -13.76 8.13
CA GLU A 215 10.10 -14.76 8.09
C GLU A 215 10.50 -15.27 9.47
N LYS A 216 10.57 -14.37 10.47
CA LYS A 216 10.84 -14.76 11.86
C LYS A 216 9.71 -15.61 12.45
N LEU A 217 8.46 -15.22 12.17
CA LEU A 217 7.28 -15.95 12.61
C LEU A 217 7.21 -17.34 11.98
N ASP A 218 7.51 -17.44 10.69
CA ASP A 218 7.52 -18.73 9.97
C ASP A 218 8.58 -19.67 10.52
N LYS A 219 9.79 -19.18 10.83
CA LYS A 219 10.85 -19.94 11.50
C LYS A 219 10.43 -20.41 12.89
N LEU A 220 9.75 -19.55 13.67
CA LEU A 220 9.22 -19.92 14.98
C LEU A 220 8.11 -20.98 14.85
N ASN A 221 7.18 -20.79 13.93
CA ASN A 221 6.08 -21.70 13.70
C ASN A 221 6.56 -23.08 13.21
N LEU A 222 7.66 -23.11 12.43
CA LEU A 222 8.27 -24.37 12.02
C LEU A 222 8.79 -25.16 13.24
N LYS A 223 9.54 -24.50 14.11
CA LYS A 223 10.02 -25.12 15.37
C LYS A 223 8.87 -25.59 16.26
N MET A 224 7.82 -24.76 16.43
CA MET A 224 6.64 -25.17 17.19
C MET A 224 5.98 -26.43 16.63
N LYS A 225 5.90 -26.56 15.30
CA LYS A 225 5.36 -27.75 14.63
C LYS A 225 6.25 -28.99 14.85
N GLU A 226 7.57 -28.81 14.80
CA GLU A 226 8.55 -29.89 15.09
C GLU A 226 8.39 -30.38 16.54
N ASP A 227 8.07 -29.46 17.48
CA ASP A 227 7.79 -29.76 18.89
C ASP A 227 6.34 -30.27 19.13
N GLY A 228 5.56 -30.50 18.08
CA GLY A 228 4.17 -30.98 18.17
C GLY A 228 3.15 -29.91 18.61
N ILE A 229 3.54 -28.63 18.62
CA ILE A 229 2.68 -27.50 19.03
C ILE A 229 2.05 -26.86 17.80
N THR A 230 0.72 -26.68 17.82
CA THR A 230 0.02 -25.98 16.74
C THR A 230 0.19 -24.46 16.89
N PRO A 231 0.80 -23.76 15.91
CA PRO A 231 0.96 -22.31 15.98
C PRO A 231 -0.40 -21.58 15.99
N LYS A 232 -0.56 -20.64 16.91
CA LYS A 232 -1.77 -19.79 16.98
C LYS A 232 -1.74 -18.65 15.96
N GLU A 233 -0.56 -18.08 15.72
CA GLU A 233 -0.36 -16.98 14.80
C GLU A 233 0.43 -17.44 13.59
N THR A 234 -0.14 -17.28 12.38
CA THR A 234 0.52 -17.67 11.12
C THR A 234 0.85 -16.45 10.26
N ARG A 235 0.32 -15.28 10.61
CA ARG A 235 0.52 -14.04 9.85
C ARG A 235 1.03 -12.94 10.76
N TYR A 236 2.23 -12.45 10.45
CA TYR A 236 2.79 -11.30 11.14
C TYR A 236 2.05 -10.02 10.73
N GLN A 237 1.70 -9.20 11.71
CA GLN A 237 1.02 -7.93 11.50
C GLN A 237 1.85 -6.78 12.08
N THR A 238 2.12 -5.76 11.25
CA THR A 238 2.78 -4.55 11.74
C THR A 238 1.79 -3.70 12.57
N GLU A 239 2.30 -2.89 13.49
CA GLU A 239 1.46 -1.98 14.29
C GLU A 239 0.59 -1.05 13.43
N LYS A 240 1.11 -0.57 12.29
CA LYS A 240 0.32 0.25 11.37
C LYS A 240 -0.75 -0.57 10.65
N GLN A 241 -0.45 -1.82 10.31
CA GLN A 241 -1.43 -2.70 9.71
C GLN A 241 -2.55 -3.02 10.70
N PHE A 242 -2.20 -3.30 11.96
CA PHE A 242 -3.17 -3.47 13.05
C PHE A 242 -4.10 -2.25 13.19
N LEU A 243 -3.51 -1.03 13.21
CA LEU A 243 -4.30 0.20 13.27
C LEU A 243 -5.25 0.32 12.08
N ARG A 244 -4.79 0.05 10.84
CA ARG A 244 -5.67 0.12 9.66
C ARG A 244 -6.84 -0.86 9.75
N ASP A 245 -6.57 -2.10 10.12
CA ASP A 245 -7.60 -3.13 10.20
C ASP A 245 -8.61 -2.83 11.31
N ALA A 246 -8.16 -2.34 12.47
CA ALA A 246 -9.02 -1.92 13.56
C ALA A 246 -9.88 -0.70 13.21
N ILE A 247 -9.29 0.30 12.51
CA ILE A 247 -10.00 1.50 12.06
C ILE A 247 -11.04 1.13 10.99
N ASP A 248 -10.68 0.28 10.02
CA ASP A 248 -11.59 -0.18 8.97
C ASP A 248 -12.79 -0.93 9.59
N ASP A 249 -12.56 -1.79 10.58
CA ASP A 249 -13.64 -2.49 11.29
C ASP A 249 -14.53 -1.53 12.09
N ALA A 250 -13.94 -0.65 12.89
CA ALA A 250 -14.69 0.33 13.68
C ALA A 250 -15.48 1.31 12.79
N ALA A 251 -14.88 1.79 11.68
CA ALA A 251 -15.51 2.70 10.75
C ALA A 251 -16.69 2.06 10.00
N SER A 252 -16.68 0.74 9.80
CA SER A 252 -17.80 0.03 9.15
C SER A 252 -19.08 0.00 9.99
N ILE A 253 -18.99 0.27 11.29
CA ILE A 253 -20.09 0.14 12.26
C ILE A 253 -20.49 1.51 12.83
N ALA A 254 -19.51 2.38 13.09
CA ALA A 254 -19.68 3.66 13.75
C ALA A 254 -20.51 4.64 12.92
N ARG A 255 -21.28 5.50 13.59
CA ARG A 255 -22.15 6.52 12.99
C ARG A 255 -21.79 7.91 13.47
N SER A 256 -20.89 8.02 14.44
CA SER A 256 -20.37 9.28 14.95
C SER A 256 -18.92 9.11 15.39
N PRO A 257 -18.15 10.20 15.49
CA PRO A 257 -16.79 10.18 16.02
C PRO A 257 -16.69 9.61 17.44
N GLU A 258 -17.73 9.86 18.28
CA GLU A 258 -17.78 9.38 19.66
C GLU A 258 -17.98 7.85 19.69
N GLU A 259 -18.92 7.32 18.89
CA GLU A 259 -19.15 5.88 18.76
C GLU A 259 -17.89 5.20 18.18
N PHE A 260 -17.25 5.81 17.19
CA PHE A 260 -16.01 5.34 16.62
C PHE A 260 -14.87 5.27 17.64
N SER A 261 -14.68 6.34 18.41
CA SER A 261 -13.67 6.39 19.48
C SER A 261 -13.91 5.31 20.53
N LYS A 262 -15.18 5.10 20.91
CA LYS A 262 -15.57 4.10 21.89
C LYS A 262 -15.28 2.68 21.39
N ILE A 263 -15.61 2.36 20.14
CA ILE A 263 -15.34 1.03 19.55
C ILE A 263 -13.81 0.78 19.48
N LEU A 264 -13.03 1.78 19.10
CA LEU A 264 -11.56 1.68 19.04
C LEU A 264 -10.96 1.39 20.42
N ASP A 265 -11.44 2.07 21.46
CA ASP A 265 -10.94 1.89 22.83
C ASP A 265 -11.39 0.54 23.43
N GLU A 266 -12.68 0.22 23.41
CA GLU A 266 -13.23 -0.96 24.04
C GLU A 266 -12.78 -2.28 23.37
N LYS A 267 -12.70 -2.29 22.03
CA LYS A 267 -12.39 -3.52 21.27
C LYS A 267 -10.91 -3.70 20.96
N TYR A 268 -10.18 -2.61 20.73
CA TYR A 268 -8.81 -2.66 20.23
C TYR A 268 -7.80 -1.97 21.15
N HIS A 269 -8.25 -1.31 22.21
CA HIS A 269 -7.42 -0.50 23.14
C HIS A 269 -6.61 0.58 22.39
N ILE A 270 -7.21 1.15 21.34
CA ILE A 270 -6.64 2.24 20.54
C ILE A 270 -7.23 3.54 21.00
N ILE A 271 -6.37 4.48 21.39
CA ILE A 271 -6.80 5.82 21.80
C ILE A 271 -6.84 6.74 20.58
N LEU A 272 -8.03 7.29 20.29
CA LEU A 272 -8.22 8.32 19.27
C LEU A 272 -7.94 9.71 19.88
N LYS A 273 -7.10 10.49 19.22
CA LYS A 273 -6.88 11.92 19.51
C LYS A 273 -7.32 12.75 18.32
N ILE A 274 -8.25 13.65 18.55
CA ILE A 274 -8.72 14.62 17.55
C ILE A 274 -8.10 15.97 17.90
N SER A 275 -7.38 16.59 16.98
CA SER A 275 -6.77 17.90 17.17
C SER A 275 -6.68 18.64 15.83
N ARG A 276 -7.31 19.84 15.73
CA ARG A 276 -7.30 20.69 14.51
C ARG A 276 -7.69 19.89 13.26
N ASN A 277 -8.81 19.18 13.31
CA ASN A 277 -9.33 18.34 12.22
C ASN A 277 -8.33 17.24 11.77
N ARG A 278 -7.54 16.70 12.72
CA ARG A 278 -6.63 15.59 12.47
C ARG A 278 -6.92 14.46 13.43
N TYR A 279 -7.20 13.31 12.86
CA TYR A 279 -7.29 12.07 13.61
C TYR A 279 -5.90 11.47 13.78
N SER A 280 -5.58 11.09 15.01
CA SER A 280 -4.33 10.44 15.37
C SER A 280 -4.62 9.29 16.30
N TYR A 281 -3.98 8.17 16.06
CA TYR A 281 -4.26 6.89 16.71
C TYR A 281 -3.06 6.44 17.53
N LEU A 282 -3.29 6.02 18.77
CA LEU A 282 -2.26 5.44 19.63
C LEU A 282 -2.46 3.93 19.68
N HIS A 283 -1.52 3.18 19.11
CA HIS A 283 -1.47 1.73 19.22
C HIS A 283 -1.15 1.30 20.66
N PRO A 284 -1.74 0.22 21.21
CA PRO A 284 -1.52 -0.21 22.60
C PRO A 284 -0.04 -0.42 22.98
N GLY A 285 0.78 -0.86 22.01
CA GLY A 285 2.22 -1.08 22.21
C GLY A 285 3.10 0.14 21.96
N ARG A 286 2.55 1.36 21.76
CA ARG A 286 3.34 2.56 21.42
C ARG A 286 3.16 3.68 22.44
N LYS A 287 4.18 4.55 22.47
CA LYS A 287 4.11 5.81 23.24
C LYS A 287 3.69 7.02 22.41
N ASN A 288 3.80 6.93 21.07
CA ASN A 288 3.57 8.05 20.17
C ASN A 288 2.37 7.78 19.24
N PHE A 289 1.55 8.80 19.04
CA PHE A 289 0.43 8.77 18.11
C PHE A 289 0.90 8.68 16.65
N ILE A 290 0.13 7.98 15.83
CA ILE A 290 0.27 7.92 14.38
C ILE A 290 -0.90 8.68 13.76
N THR A 291 -0.60 9.66 12.91
CA THR A 291 -1.65 10.44 12.24
C THR A 291 -2.34 9.62 11.15
N GLY A 292 -3.63 9.83 10.92
CA GLY A 292 -4.40 9.16 9.87
C GLY A 292 -3.75 9.29 8.48
N ARG A 293 -3.22 10.48 8.13
CA ARG A 293 -2.50 10.70 6.87
C ARG A 293 -1.27 9.79 6.68
N THR A 294 -0.64 9.35 7.77
CA THR A 294 0.48 8.40 7.72
C THR A 294 0.01 6.99 7.35
N LEU A 295 -1.22 6.64 7.69
CA LEU A 295 -1.84 5.36 7.38
C LEU A 295 -2.47 5.34 5.97
N GLY A 296 -2.94 6.51 5.50
CA GLY A 296 -3.60 6.72 4.22
C GLY A 296 -4.77 7.70 4.31
N THR A 297 -5.32 8.15 3.18
CA THR A 297 -6.44 9.11 3.16
C THR A 297 -7.72 8.53 3.76
N ARG A 298 -7.93 7.22 3.64
CA ARG A 298 -9.07 6.49 4.21
C ARG A 298 -9.16 6.63 5.75
N TYR A 299 -8.04 6.93 6.42
CA TYR A 299 -7.93 7.04 7.88
C TYR A 299 -7.92 8.49 8.37
N THR A 300 -8.29 9.44 7.50
CA THR A 300 -8.43 10.85 7.83
C THR A 300 -9.86 11.17 8.24
N GLU A 301 -10.02 12.30 8.95
CA GLU A 301 -11.32 12.76 9.43
C GLU A 301 -12.35 12.88 8.30
N ASP A 302 -12.00 13.58 7.19
CA ASP A 302 -12.90 13.82 6.07
C ASP A 302 -13.49 12.54 5.46
N PHE A 303 -12.68 11.48 5.38
CA PHE A 303 -13.12 10.20 4.86
C PHE A 303 -14.02 9.47 5.86
N LEU A 304 -13.64 9.47 7.14
CA LEU A 304 -14.37 8.77 8.18
C LEU A 304 -15.73 9.40 8.47
N LEU A 305 -15.83 10.74 8.43
CA LEU A 305 -17.12 11.42 8.57
C LEU A 305 -18.10 11.02 7.46
N LYS A 306 -17.64 10.90 6.22
CA LYS A 306 -18.48 10.41 5.11
C LYS A 306 -18.94 8.96 5.35
N ALA A 307 -18.03 8.09 5.82
CA ALA A 307 -18.39 6.72 6.15
C ALA A 307 -19.45 6.66 7.28
N PHE A 308 -19.36 7.51 8.29
CA PHE A 308 -20.37 7.60 9.37
C PHE A 308 -21.73 8.10 8.86
N GLU A 309 -21.72 9.05 7.93
CA GLU A 309 -22.96 9.51 7.28
C GLU A 309 -23.61 8.39 6.46
N GLU A 310 -22.83 7.65 5.68
CA GLU A 310 -23.30 6.51 4.90
C GLU A 310 -23.89 5.41 5.81
N ASN A 311 -23.20 5.06 6.90
CA ASN A 311 -23.71 4.10 7.88
C ASN A 311 -25.04 4.57 8.52
N THR A 312 -25.20 5.88 8.72
CA THR A 312 -26.42 6.45 9.29
C THR A 312 -27.56 6.40 8.28
N LYS A 313 -27.30 6.69 6.99
CA LYS A 313 -28.30 6.62 5.90
C LYS A 313 -28.78 5.19 5.69
N SER A 314 -27.85 4.26 5.50
CA SER A 314 -28.17 2.84 5.28
C SER A 314 -29.03 2.25 6.40
N ARG A 315 -28.84 2.70 7.63
CA ARG A 315 -29.67 2.25 8.75
C ARG A 315 -31.05 2.90 8.78
N ARG A 316 -31.19 4.15 8.29
CA ARG A 316 -32.53 4.78 8.16
C ARG A 316 -33.32 4.07 7.09
N GLU A 317 -32.74 3.85 5.93
CA GLU A 317 -33.35 3.10 4.83
C GLU A 317 -33.82 1.71 5.28
N LEU A 318 -32.96 0.97 5.97
CA LEU A 318 -33.30 -0.34 6.51
C LEU A 318 -34.46 -0.29 7.54
N LYS A 319 -34.53 0.78 8.35
CA LYS A 319 -35.63 0.94 9.29
C LYS A 319 -36.93 1.29 8.58
N GLU A 320 -36.89 2.12 7.54
CA GLU A 320 -38.04 2.47 6.72
C GLU A 320 -38.58 1.24 5.99
N GLU A 321 -37.71 0.43 5.38
CA GLU A 321 -38.10 -0.84 4.75
C GLU A 321 -38.74 -1.82 5.73
N ILE A 322 -38.24 -1.92 6.97
CA ILE A 322 -38.84 -2.80 8.01
C ILE A 322 -40.21 -2.26 8.45
N LEU A 323 -40.39 -0.94 8.56
CA LEU A 323 -41.65 -0.33 8.91
C LEU A 323 -42.69 -0.47 7.79
N GLU A 324 -42.31 -0.35 6.53
CA GLU A 324 -43.17 -0.61 5.38
C GLU A 324 -43.62 -2.07 5.28
N GLN A 325 -42.72 -3.00 5.59
CA GLN A 325 -43.08 -4.44 5.64
C GLN A 325 -43.98 -4.81 6.84
N GLN A 326 -44.03 -3.98 7.88
CA GLN A 326 -44.87 -4.18 9.07
C GLN A 326 -46.18 -3.36 9.04
N ALA A 327 -46.40 -2.52 8.01
CA ALA A 327 -47.66 -1.82 7.84
C ALA A 327 -48.76 -2.83 7.52
N PRO A 328 -49.87 -2.86 8.28
CA PRO A 328 -50.94 -3.78 8.02
C PRO A 328 -51.59 -3.46 6.67
N ASN A 329 -51.62 -4.46 5.78
CA ASN A 329 -52.44 -4.42 4.57
C ASN A 329 -53.92 -4.28 4.98
N THR A 330 -54.41 -3.07 5.09
CA THR A 330 -55.85 -2.80 5.18
C THR A 330 -56.44 -2.88 3.78
N SER A 331 -56.68 -4.06 3.29
CA SER A 331 -57.74 -4.30 2.31
C SER A 331 -58.83 -5.11 2.98
N THR A 332 -59.87 -4.38 3.32
CA THR A 332 -61.19 -4.88 3.67
C THR A 332 -61.69 -5.85 2.60
N ASP A 333 -62.10 -7.04 3.04
CA ASP A 333 -63.30 -7.78 2.68
C ASP A 333 -63.09 -9.28 2.93
N LEU A 334 -63.47 -9.76 4.13
CA LEU A 334 -63.85 -11.14 4.35
C LEU A 334 -64.95 -11.19 5.46
N PRO A 335 -66.01 -12.01 5.29
CA PRO A 335 -67.13 -12.06 6.18
C PRO A 335 -66.79 -12.80 7.50
N PRO A 336 -67.57 -12.64 8.58
CA PRO A 336 -67.26 -13.14 9.91
C PRO A 336 -67.47 -14.66 10.00
N VAL A 337 -66.48 -15.36 10.55
CA VAL A 337 -66.57 -16.76 10.94
C VAL A 337 -66.45 -16.83 12.49
N PRO A 338 -67.21 -17.68 13.14
CA PRO A 338 -67.41 -17.60 14.59
C PRO A 338 -66.28 -18.19 15.43
N PHE A 339 -66.15 -17.61 16.62
CA PHE A 339 -65.22 -18.03 17.66
C PHE A 339 -65.41 -19.47 18.11
N SER A 340 -64.31 -20.23 18.20
CA SER A 340 -64.16 -21.29 19.18
C SER A 340 -62.71 -21.51 19.57
N ASP A 341 -62.49 -21.32 20.87
CA ASP A 341 -61.53 -21.90 21.82
C ASP A 341 -59.99 -21.89 21.54
N THR A 342 -59.36 -21.07 22.35
CA THR A 342 -58.16 -21.28 23.21
C THR A 342 -57.23 -22.43 22.88
N SER A 343 -56.04 -22.10 22.40
CA SER A 343 -54.77 -22.60 22.96
C SER A 343 -53.55 -21.91 22.37
N ALA A 344 -52.70 -21.41 23.26
CA ALA A 344 -51.29 -21.14 23.12
C ALA A 344 -50.83 -20.22 21.97
N ILE A 345 -50.67 -18.93 22.29
CA ILE A 345 -49.87 -17.98 21.54
C ILE A 345 -48.39 -18.36 21.73
N PRO A 346 -47.64 -18.72 20.70
CA PRO A 346 -46.19 -18.80 20.83
C PRO A 346 -45.60 -17.38 20.93
N ALA A 347 -44.77 -17.17 21.94
CA ALA A 347 -44.06 -15.91 22.16
C ALA A 347 -43.32 -15.47 20.93
N PRO A 348 -43.21 -14.14 20.64
CA PRO A 348 -42.53 -13.64 19.48
C PRO A 348 -41.03 -13.97 19.56
N PHE A 349 -40.53 -14.61 18.53
CA PHE A 349 -39.08 -14.85 18.34
C PHE A 349 -38.35 -13.53 18.34
N ILE A 350 -37.59 -13.25 19.39
CA ILE A 350 -36.66 -12.14 19.43
C ILE A 350 -35.40 -12.58 18.66
N PHE A 351 -35.29 -12.21 17.38
CA PHE A 351 -34.07 -12.37 16.64
C PHE A 351 -33.00 -11.44 17.20
N ILE A 352 -31.94 -11.99 17.78
CA ILE A 352 -30.78 -11.27 18.25
C ILE A 352 -30.02 -10.78 16.98
N LYS A 353 -29.73 -9.49 16.92
CA LYS A 353 -29.08 -8.78 15.76
C LYS A 353 -27.82 -9.45 15.19
N SER A 354 -27.11 -10.29 15.95
CA SER A 354 -25.95 -11.06 15.52
C SER A 354 -26.28 -12.15 14.49
N ASN A 355 -27.48 -12.65 14.45
CA ASN A 355 -27.91 -13.74 13.58
C ASN A 355 -28.28 -13.25 12.17
N LEU A 356 -28.72 -11.99 12.03
CA LEU A 356 -29.12 -11.44 10.73
C LEU A 356 -27.91 -11.29 9.79
N ARG A 357 -26.78 -10.86 10.32
CA ARG A 357 -25.53 -10.73 9.53
C ARG A 357 -25.02 -12.11 9.09
N LEU A 358 -25.09 -13.10 9.96
CA LEU A 358 -24.74 -14.49 9.65
C LEU A 358 -25.64 -15.08 8.55
N VAL A 359 -26.94 -14.80 8.57
CA VAL A 359 -27.90 -15.25 7.54
C VAL A 359 -27.65 -14.56 6.20
N ILE A 360 -27.33 -13.25 6.20
CA ILE A 360 -26.98 -12.51 4.98
C ILE A 360 -25.66 -13.04 4.38
N ASP A 361 -24.66 -13.29 5.21
CA ASP A 361 -23.39 -13.86 4.78
C ASP A 361 -23.55 -15.27 4.24
N LEU A 362 -24.42 -16.09 4.84
CA LEU A 362 -24.77 -17.42 4.36
C LEU A 362 -25.52 -17.38 3.02
N GLN A 363 -26.48 -16.49 2.85
CA GLN A 363 -27.19 -16.32 1.57
C GLN A 363 -26.26 -15.83 0.47
N THR A 364 -25.35 -14.92 0.79
CA THR A 364 -24.32 -14.41 -0.14
C THR A 364 -23.37 -15.54 -0.55
N CYS A 365 -23.01 -16.43 0.38
CA CYS A 365 -22.16 -17.58 0.08
C CYS A 365 -22.89 -18.66 -0.74
N ILE A 366 -24.17 -18.89 -0.49
CA ILE A 366 -24.99 -19.83 -1.30
C ILE A 366 -25.14 -19.31 -2.73
N LYS A 367 -25.41 -18.01 -2.92
CA LYS A 367 -25.44 -17.37 -4.24
C LYS A 367 -24.07 -17.41 -4.92
N ALA A 368 -22.98 -17.28 -4.17
CA ALA A 368 -21.63 -17.38 -4.66
C ALA A 368 -21.23 -18.80 -5.11
N GLN A 369 -21.75 -19.84 -4.46
CA GLN A 369 -21.55 -21.24 -4.88
C GLN A 369 -22.24 -21.55 -6.22
N GLN A 370 -23.31 -20.85 -6.57
CA GLN A 370 -24.02 -21.01 -7.85
C GLN A 370 -23.30 -20.31 -9.00
N SER A 371 -22.31 -19.43 -8.72
CA SER A 371 -21.49 -18.73 -9.70
C SER A 371 -20.15 -19.41 -9.86
N LYS A 372 -19.87 -20.02 -11.03
CA LYS A 372 -18.58 -20.69 -11.35
C LYS A 372 -17.34 -19.78 -11.14
N ALA A 373 -17.49 -18.47 -11.25
CA ALA A 373 -16.40 -17.51 -11.07
C ALA A 373 -16.02 -17.28 -9.60
N TYR A 374 -16.94 -17.54 -8.66
CA TYR A 374 -16.71 -17.32 -7.22
C TYR A 374 -16.17 -18.58 -6.53
N ALA A 375 -16.55 -19.77 -7.02
CA ALA A 375 -16.11 -21.06 -6.47
C ALA A 375 -14.58 -21.22 -6.48
N GLN A 376 -13.86 -20.54 -7.39
CA GLN A 376 -12.40 -20.55 -7.45
C GLN A 376 -11.71 -19.64 -6.42
N LYS A 377 -12.43 -18.70 -5.78
CA LYS A 377 -11.84 -17.73 -4.83
C LYS A 377 -12.05 -18.07 -3.35
N VAL A 378 -12.98 -18.97 -3.04
CA VAL A 378 -13.29 -19.32 -1.64
C VAL A 378 -12.46 -20.54 -1.25
N LYS A 379 -11.56 -20.40 -0.27
CA LYS A 379 -10.77 -21.53 0.25
C LYS A 379 -11.69 -22.59 0.84
N LEU A 380 -11.40 -23.87 0.55
CA LEU A 380 -12.18 -25.05 0.99
C LEU A 380 -12.41 -25.10 2.51
N THR A 381 -11.51 -24.52 3.30
CA THR A 381 -11.64 -24.39 4.77
C THR A 381 -12.79 -23.51 5.20
N ASN A 382 -13.07 -22.42 4.49
CA ASN A 382 -14.20 -21.52 4.82
C ASN A 382 -15.53 -22.19 4.47
N LEU A 383 -15.58 -22.98 3.40
CA LEU A 383 -16.77 -23.75 3.03
C LEU A 383 -17.10 -24.84 4.03
N LYS A 384 -16.11 -25.54 4.61
CA LYS A 384 -16.31 -26.53 5.67
C LYS A 384 -16.84 -25.91 6.95
N GLN A 385 -16.28 -24.76 7.38
CA GLN A 385 -16.77 -24.04 8.56
C GLN A 385 -18.19 -23.53 8.36
N MET A 386 -18.53 -23.04 7.18
CA MET A 386 -19.89 -22.58 6.88
C MET A 386 -20.89 -23.72 6.82
N ALA A 387 -20.53 -24.88 6.23
CA ALA A 387 -21.37 -26.06 6.23
C ALA A 387 -21.64 -26.59 7.65
N GLN A 388 -20.65 -26.55 8.53
CA GLN A 388 -20.81 -26.90 9.94
C GLN A 388 -21.74 -25.92 10.68
N THR A 389 -21.63 -24.61 10.38
CA THR A 389 -22.51 -23.59 10.97
C THR A 389 -23.94 -23.74 10.50
N VAL A 390 -24.16 -24.06 9.20
CA VAL A 390 -25.50 -24.34 8.66
C VAL A 390 -26.12 -25.59 9.29
N ALA A 391 -25.36 -26.69 9.41
CA ALA A 391 -25.81 -27.90 10.07
C ALA A 391 -26.21 -27.63 11.54
N TYR A 392 -25.40 -26.80 12.23
CA TYR A 392 -25.69 -26.43 13.63
C TYR A 392 -26.96 -25.57 13.78
N ILE A 393 -27.26 -24.71 12.80
CA ILE A 393 -28.50 -23.89 12.80
C ILE A 393 -29.74 -24.71 12.45
N GLN A 394 -29.57 -25.81 11.69
CA GLN A 394 -30.69 -26.71 11.32
C GLN A 394 -31.05 -27.73 12.38
N GLU A 395 -30.20 -27.97 13.37
CA GLU A 395 -30.55 -28.79 14.53
C GLU A 395 -31.42 -27.99 15.51
N PRO A 396 -32.55 -28.56 16.03
CA PRO A 396 -33.35 -27.90 17.01
C PRO A 396 -32.61 -27.85 18.36
N VAL A 397 -31.93 -26.73 18.60
CA VAL A 397 -31.15 -26.52 19.82
C VAL A 397 -32.09 -26.12 20.96
N SER A 398 -32.15 -26.92 22.01
CA SER A 398 -32.73 -26.49 23.28
C SER A 398 -31.87 -25.31 23.83
N TYR A 399 -32.52 -24.29 24.35
CA TYR A 399 -31.99 -22.98 24.77
C TYR A 399 -30.84 -22.99 25.81
N THR A 400 -30.42 -24.16 26.29
CA THR A 400 -29.43 -24.31 27.37
C THR A 400 -27.97 -24.36 26.93
N HIS A 401 -27.66 -24.34 25.61
CA HIS A 401 -26.29 -24.50 25.11
C HIS A 401 -25.69 -23.30 24.34
N LEU A 402 -26.33 -22.12 24.40
CA LEU A 402 -25.80 -20.89 23.82
C LEU A 402 -25.06 -20.03 24.86
N THR A 403 -24.16 -20.62 25.60
CA THR A 403 -23.10 -19.85 26.27
C THR A 403 -21.86 -19.89 25.37
N LEU A 404 -21.57 -18.76 24.71
CA LEU A 404 -20.27 -18.54 24.07
C LEU A 404 -19.17 -18.70 25.12
N PRO A 405 -18.09 -19.43 24.83
CA PRO A 405 -16.94 -19.44 25.72
C PRO A 405 -16.36 -18.03 25.74
N THR A 406 -16.42 -17.37 26.89
CA THR A 406 -15.60 -16.26 27.24
C THR A 406 -14.18 -16.78 27.43
N ASN A 407 -13.30 -16.49 26.47
CA ASN A 407 -11.85 -16.26 26.67
C ASN A 407 -11.26 -15.58 25.43
#